data_0d10772e694f85a4653cdab6a68cda32
#
_entry.id   0d10772e694f85a4653cdab6a68cda32
#
_cell.length_a   1.000
_cell.length_b   1.000
_cell.length_c   1.000
_cell.angle_alpha   90.00
_cell.angle_beta   90.00
_cell.angle_gamma   90.00
#
_symmetry.space_group_name_H-M   'P 1'
#
loop_
_entity.id
_entity.type
_entity.pdbx_description
1 polymer ?
#
loop_
_entity_poly.entity_id
_entity_poly.type
_entity_poly.pdbx_seq_one_letter_code
_entity_poly.pdbx_strand_id
1 'polypeptide(L)'
;MLFLKIHYKNENAIIPFLINMSVDGECSTYYFNSFTCNFNDFYFGNIPRASLEQLFRDGRHISPILEYWLNENTNLIYISGNKQYDFIHENNSRYQLKTFTKNGMSFRPSNQIGSGRFSNQKDFENYCNTQTFVIASVVKFPVVKFKLVSGKYLLKTFPNGKIKPKEHDIIFPF
;
A
#
# COMPACT_ATOMS: atom_id res chain seq x y z
N MET A 1 23.64 6.98 7.53
CA MET A 1 23.25 5.57 7.63
C MET A 1 21.96 5.54 8.45
N LEU A 2 20.85 5.16 7.81
CA LEU A 2 19.53 5.13 8.45
C LEU A 2 19.40 3.79 9.16
N PHE A 3 19.40 3.78 10.49
CA PHE A 3 19.08 2.57 11.26
C PHE A 3 17.60 2.63 11.61
N LEU A 4 16.79 1.90 10.87
CA LEU A 4 15.42 1.61 11.25
C LEU A 4 15.43 0.29 12.03
N LYS A 5 15.36 0.36 13.35
CA LYS A 5 15.23 -0.85 14.18
C LYS A 5 13.73 -1.10 14.37
N ILE A 6 13.23 -2.13 13.72
CA ILE A 6 11.83 -2.52 13.79
C ILE A 6 11.75 -3.70 14.77
N HIS A 7 11.05 -3.51 15.90
CA HIS A 7 10.77 -4.59 16.83
C HIS A 7 9.45 -5.24 16.47
N TYR A 8 9.51 -6.50 16.07
CA TYR A 8 8.35 -7.35 15.90
C TYR A 8 7.85 -7.86 17.23
N LYS A 9 6.59 -7.62 17.54
CA LYS A 9 5.87 -8.31 18.62
C LYS A 9 5.07 -9.51 18.10
N ASN A 10 5.57 -10.23 17.11
CA ASN A 10 5.05 -11.54 16.73
C ASN A 10 6.06 -12.31 15.90
N GLU A 11 6.81 -13.16 16.56
CA GLU A 11 7.79 -14.09 15.95
C GLU A 11 7.16 -15.14 14.99
N ASN A 12 5.85 -15.11 14.79
CA ASN A 12 5.10 -16.04 13.93
C ASN A 12 4.26 -15.36 12.84
N ALA A 13 4.48 -14.09 12.56
CA ALA A 13 3.88 -13.44 11.41
C ALA A 13 4.72 -13.67 10.13
N ILE A 14 5.06 -14.92 9.85
CA ILE A 14 5.19 -15.38 8.46
C ILE A 14 3.79 -15.12 7.89
N ILE A 15 3.70 -14.09 7.08
CA ILE A 15 2.45 -13.57 6.56
C ILE A 15 1.83 -14.69 5.73
N PRO A 16 0.79 -15.41 6.22
CA PRO A 16 0.05 -16.39 5.40
C PRO A 16 -0.64 -15.72 4.21
N PHE A 17 -0.52 -14.51 4.14
CA PHE A 17 -1.01 -13.42 3.40
C PHE A 17 -0.84 -13.54 1.88
N LEU A 18 0.25 -14.13 1.43
CA LEU A 18 0.54 -14.27 0.01
C LEU A 18 0.48 -15.73 -0.47
N ILE A 19 0.37 -16.69 0.44
CA ILE A 19 0.47 -18.13 0.10
C ILE A 19 -0.85 -18.70 -0.39
N ASN A 20 -1.99 -18.10 -0.11
CA ASN A 20 -3.31 -18.63 -0.47
C ASN A 20 -4.08 -17.80 -1.50
N MET A 21 -3.39 -17.15 -2.44
CA MET A 21 -4.03 -16.75 -3.67
C MET A 21 -4.05 -17.94 -4.64
N SER A 22 -4.94 -18.90 -4.42
CA SER A 22 -5.19 -19.94 -5.39
C SER A 22 -5.71 -19.31 -6.67
N VAL A 23 -5.05 -19.61 -7.76
CA VAL A 23 -5.37 -19.20 -9.13
C VAL A 23 -6.48 -20.13 -9.64
N ASP A 24 -7.64 -20.13 -9.00
CA ASP A 24 -8.82 -20.79 -9.55
C ASP A 24 -9.85 -19.73 -9.90
N GLY A 25 -10.01 -19.59 -11.19
CA GLY A 25 -10.66 -18.50 -11.88
C GLY A 25 -12.18 -18.46 -11.80
N GLU A 26 -12.82 -18.87 -10.71
CA GLU A 26 -14.25 -18.65 -10.47
C GLU A 26 -14.55 -18.70 -8.97
N CYS A 27 -14.16 -17.71 -8.23
CA CYS A 27 -14.87 -17.34 -7.02
C CYS A 27 -14.52 -15.91 -6.62
N SER A 28 -15.50 -15.06 -6.61
CA SER A 28 -15.42 -13.67 -6.15
C SER A 28 -15.33 -13.54 -4.62
N THR A 29 -14.74 -14.49 -3.95
CA THR A 29 -14.40 -14.40 -2.54
C THR A 29 -13.10 -13.61 -2.41
N TYR A 30 -13.24 -12.30 -2.29
CA TYR A 30 -12.14 -11.40 -2.00
C TYR A 30 -11.65 -11.68 -0.58
N TYR A 31 -10.59 -12.47 -0.45
CA TYR A 31 -9.88 -12.60 0.81
C TYR A 31 -9.18 -11.28 1.09
N PHE A 32 -9.74 -10.49 1.99
CA PHE A 32 -9.13 -9.27 2.47
C PHE A 32 -8.09 -9.62 3.52
N ASN A 33 -6.88 -9.91 3.10
CA ASN A 33 -5.78 -10.05 4.03
C ASN A 33 -5.36 -8.66 4.50
N SER A 34 -5.34 -8.45 5.80
CA SER A 34 -4.87 -7.22 6.43
C SER A 34 -3.97 -7.54 7.61
N PHE A 35 -2.99 -6.70 7.84
CA PHE A 35 -2.11 -6.78 9.00
C PHE A 35 -1.75 -5.39 9.50
N THR A 36 -1.26 -5.33 10.73
CA THR A 36 -0.88 -4.08 11.38
C THR A 36 0.57 -4.18 11.82
N CYS A 37 1.37 -3.19 11.46
CA CYS A 37 2.73 -3.03 11.94
C CYS A 37 2.83 -1.81 12.83
N ASN A 38 3.69 -1.91 13.84
CA ASN A 38 3.97 -0.81 14.73
C ASN A 38 5.43 -0.40 14.56
N PHE A 39 5.65 0.81 14.06
CA PHE A 39 6.95 1.40 13.83
C PHE A 39 7.37 2.28 15.01
N ASN A 40 7.36 1.72 16.23
CA ASN A 40 7.64 2.51 17.43
C ASN A 40 9.08 2.96 17.56
N ASP A 41 10.03 2.19 17.03
CA ASP A 41 11.46 2.45 17.20
C ASP A 41 12.05 3.04 15.92
N PHE A 42 11.75 4.31 15.66
CA PHE A 42 12.35 5.03 14.57
C PHE A 42 12.95 6.36 15.06
N TYR A 43 14.09 6.70 14.51
CA TYR A 43 14.74 7.99 14.74
C TYR A 43 15.55 8.40 13.51
N PHE A 44 15.77 9.68 13.37
CA PHE A 44 16.60 10.23 12.32
C PHE A 44 17.41 11.39 12.87
N GLY A 45 18.63 11.09 13.28
CA GLY A 45 19.52 12.09 13.87
C GLY A 45 18.87 12.78 15.08
N ASN A 46 18.94 14.11 15.10
CA ASN A 46 18.40 14.95 16.17
C ASN A 46 16.97 15.47 15.87
N ILE A 47 16.30 14.94 14.87
CA ILE A 47 14.93 15.37 14.55
C ILE A 47 13.98 14.84 15.63
N PRO A 48 13.17 15.72 16.26
CA PRO A 48 12.20 15.30 17.24
C PRO A 48 11.22 14.25 16.68
N ARG A 49 10.90 13.23 17.45
CA ARG A 49 10.00 12.16 17.05
C ARG A 49 8.64 12.68 16.55
N ALA A 50 8.07 13.67 17.21
CA ALA A 50 6.79 14.27 16.80
C ALA A 50 6.86 14.86 15.38
N SER A 51 7.99 15.47 15.02
CA SER A 51 8.22 15.99 13.67
C SER A 51 8.34 14.88 12.64
N LEU A 52 9.02 13.77 12.98
CA LEU A 52 9.10 12.59 12.11
C LEU A 52 7.73 11.94 11.93
N GLU A 53 6.93 11.82 12.99
CA GLU A 53 5.56 11.30 12.90
C GLU A 53 4.69 12.16 11.99
N GLN A 54 4.80 13.49 12.11
CA GLN A 54 4.07 14.39 11.22
C GLN A 54 4.52 14.25 9.77
N LEU A 55 5.82 14.14 9.52
CA LEU A 55 6.39 13.93 8.20
C LEU A 55 5.90 12.62 7.57
N PHE A 56 5.89 11.54 8.35
CA PHE A 56 5.52 10.21 7.86
C PHE A 56 4.01 10.01 7.68
N ARG A 57 3.17 10.83 8.31
CA ARG A 57 1.74 10.88 8.00
C ARG A 57 1.44 11.50 6.63
N ASP A 58 2.42 12.16 6.01
CA ASP A 58 2.41 12.49 4.59
C ASP A 58 2.93 11.29 3.79
N GLY A 59 2.05 10.57 3.12
CA GLY A 59 2.37 9.33 2.42
C GLY A 59 3.56 9.38 1.45
N ARG A 60 3.92 10.56 0.94
CA ARG A 60 5.06 10.75 0.02
C ARG A 60 6.40 10.42 0.66
N HIS A 61 6.56 10.75 1.93
CA HIS A 61 7.85 10.57 2.62
C HIS A 61 8.02 9.15 3.14
N ILE A 62 6.94 8.48 3.53
CA ILE A 62 7.01 7.14 4.09
C ILE A 62 6.91 6.04 3.03
N SER A 63 6.31 6.32 1.86
CA SER A 63 6.07 5.30 0.84
C SER A 63 7.33 4.53 0.45
N PRO A 64 8.48 5.16 0.15
CA PRO A 64 9.71 4.43 -0.15
C PRO A 64 10.20 3.54 1.00
N ILE A 65 10.01 3.99 2.24
CA ILE A 65 10.40 3.20 3.43
C ILE A 65 9.51 1.95 3.53
N LEU A 66 8.20 2.10 3.29
CA LEU A 66 7.27 0.98 3.30
C LEU A 66 7.51 0.01 2.14
N GLU A 67 7.97 0.50 0.97
CA GLU A 67 8.38 -0.35 -0.15
C GLU A 67 9.53 -1.27 0.24
N TYR A 68 10.61 -0.71 0.79
CA TYR A 68 11.73 -1.50 1.30
C TYR A 68 11.31 -2.44 2.42
N TRP A 69 10.50 -1.95 3.36
CA TRP A 69 10.02 -2.77 4.46
C TRP A 69 9.21 -3.97 3.99
N LEU A 70 8.31 -3.78 3.01
CA LEU A 70 7.53 -4.87 2.42
C LEU A 70 8.43 -5.89 1.72
N ASN A 71 9.43 -5.45 0.97
CA ASN A 71 10.40 -6.35 0.32
C ASN A 71 11.15 -7.22 1.33
N GLU A 72 11.58 -6.65 2.45
CA GLU A 72 12.36 -7.38 3.47
C GLU A 72 11.50 -8.30 4.35
N ASN A 73 10.22 -8.04 4.46
CA ASN A 73 9.35 -8.70 5.43
C ASN A 73 8.19 -9.48 4.79
N THR A 74 8.15 -9.56 3.47
CA THR A 74 7.11 -10.29 2.73
C THR A 74 7.73 -11.02 1.52
N ASN A 75 6.93 -11.81 0.81
CA ASN A 75 7.35 -12.44 -0.44
C ASN A 75 7.20 -11.51 -1.66
N LEU A 76 6.98 -10.22 -1.44
CA LEU A 76 6.93 -9.23 -2.49
C LEU A 76 8.35 -8.81 -2.88
N ILE A 77 8.70 -8.96 -4.15
CA ILE A 77 9.99 -8.55 -4.69
C ILE A 77 9.85 -7.12 -5.25
N TYR A 78 10.58 -6.18 -4.66
CA TYR A 78 10.57 -4.78 -5.09
C TYR A 78 11.22 -4.59 -6.46
N ILE A 79 10.57 -3.86 -7.36
CA ILE A 79 11.04 -3.58 -8.73
C ILE A 79 11.39 -2.11 -8.85
N SER A 80 12.65 -1.80 -8.66
CA SER A 80 13.16 -0.44 -8.78
C SER A 80 12.98 0.12 -10.20
N GLY A 81 12.53 1.38 -10.27
CA GLY A 81 12.40 2.12 -11.54
C GLY A 81 11.23 1.72 -12.41
N ASN A 82 10.41 0.74 -12.03
CA ASN A 82 9.20 0.42 -12.76
C ASN A 82 8.11 1.47 -12.51
N LYS A 83 7.48 1.94 -13.59
CA LYS A 83 6.43 2.97 -13.52
C LYS A 83 5.02 2.40 -13.44
N GLN A 84 4.88 1.08 -13.58
CA GLN A 84 3.57 0.42 -13.65
C GLN A 84 3.17 -0.28 -12.37
N TYR A 85 4.15 -0.83 -11.62
CA TYR A 85 3.95 -1.54 -10.37
C TYR A 85 5.22 -1.46 -9.51
N ASP A 86 5.06 -1.59 -8.19
CA ASP A 86 6.19 -1.50 -7.25
C ASP A 86 6.77 -2.88 -6.93
N PHE A 87 5.93 -3.92 -7.02
CA PHE A 87 6.36 -5.28 -6.68
C PHE A 87 5.82 -6.33 -7.63
N ILE A 88 6.54 -7.45 -7.67
CA ILE A 88 6.06 -8.73 -8.20
C ILE A 88 6.10 -9.79 -7.10
N HIS A 89 5.27 -10.81 -7.26
CA HIS A 89 5.34 -12.04 -6.48
C HIS A 89 5.87 -13.17 -7.36
N GLU A 90 6.28 -14.31 -6.76
CA GLU A 90 6.80 -15.49 -7.48
C GLU A 90 5.89 -15.99 -8.61
N ASN A 91 4.58 -15.83 -8.48
CA ASN A 91 3.60 -16.16 -9.52
C ASN A 91 3.42 -15.07 -10.61
N ASN A 92 4.33 -14.10 -10.67
CA ASN A 92 4.28 -12.93 -11.56
C ASN A 92 3.08 -11.98 -11.35
N SER A 93 2.34 -12.11 -10.27
CA SER A 93 1.31 -11.12 -9.89
C SER A 93 1.95 -9.78 -9.58
N ARG A 94 1.29 -8.69 -10.01
CA ARG A 94 1.78 -7.31 -9.89
C ARG A 94 1.09 -6.60 -8.74
N TYR A 95 1.88 -5.90 -7.94
CA TYR A 95 1.38 -5.17 -6.77
C TYR A 95 1.87 -3.73 -6.80
N GLN A 96 0.98 -2.83 -6.40
CA GLN A 96 1.25 -1.40 -6.31
C GLN A 96 0.99 -0.92 -4.89
N LEU A 97 1.98 -0.32 -4.24
CA LEU A 97 1.80 0.33 -2.96
C LEU A 97 1.07 1.65 -3.12
N LYS A 98 0.11 1.90 -2.26
CA LYS A 98 -0.57 3.20 -2.12
C LYS A 98 -0.72 3.52 -0.64
N THR A 99 -0.36 4.74 -0.26
CA THR A 99 -0.52 5.22 1.11
C THR A 99 -1.84 5.95 1.30
N PHE A 100 -2.60 5.54 2.30
CA PHE A 100 -3.81 6.23 2.74
C PHE A 100 -3.45 7.19 3.88
N THR A 101 -3.68 8.47 3.67
CA THR A 101 -3.35 9.55 4.61
C THR A 101 -4.62 10.19 5.19
N LYS A 102 -4.47 11.16 6.08
CA LYS A 102 -5.59 12.00 6.55
C LYS A 102 -6.36 12.71 5.45
N ASN A 103 -5.76 12.86 4.26
CA ASN A 103 -6.39 13.47 3.09
C ASN A 103 -7.02 12.43 2.15
N GLY A 104 -7.05 11.14 2.56
CA GLY A 104 -7.45 10.03 1.71
C GLY A 104 -6.30 9.55 0.83
N MET A 105 -6.64 8.88 -0.27
CA MET A 105 -5.66 8.41 -1.25
C MET A 105 -6.18 8.48 -2.68
N SER A 106 -5.26 8.50 -3.64
CA SER A 106 -5.55 8.24 -5.04
C SER A 106 -4.82 6.98 -5.49
N PHE A 107 -5.53 6.10 -6.20
CA PHE A 107 -4.93 4.89 -6.78
C PHE A 107 -4.80 4.95 -8.30
N ARG A 108 -5.01 6.14 -8.90
CA ARG A 108 -4.65 6.37 -10.30
C ARG A 108 -3.14 6.25 -10.50
N PRO A 109 -2.67 5.80 -11.68
CA PRO A 109 -1.25 5.78 -11.99
C PRO A 109 -0.66 7.21 -11.97
N SER A 110 0.60 7.32 -11.56
CA SER A 110 1.25 8.62 -11.36
C SER A 110 1.34 9.47 -12.63
N ASN A 111 1.37 8.83 -13.81
CA ASN A 111 1.35 9.51 -15.11
C ASN A 111 -0.02 10.13 -15.45
N GLN A 112 -1.06 9.83 -14.71
CA GLN A 112 -2.41 10.40 -14.88
C GLN A 112 -2.81 11.38 -13.77
N ILE A 113 -1.88 11.68 -12.84
CA ILE A 113 -2.13 12.59 -11.70
C ILE A 113 -1.22 13.80 -11.83
N GLY A 114 -1.79 14.98 -11.62
CA GLY A 114 -1.04 16.24 -11.59
C GLY A 114 -1.36 17.16 -12.75
N SER A 115 -0.90 18.41 -12.64
CA SER A 115 -1.13 19.45 -13.64
C SER A 115 -0.47 19.06 -14.98
N GLY A 116 -1.19 19.28 -16.07
CA GLY A 116 -0.70 19.00 -17.42
C GLY A 116 -0.71 17.50 -17.83
N ARG A 117 -1.26 16.60 -17.00
CA ARG A 117 -1.39 15.18 -17.33
C ARG A 117 -2.82 14.84 -17.71
N PHE A 118 -2.95 14.09 -18.81
CA PHE A 118 -4.27 13.64 -19.26
C PHE A 118 -4.69 12.37 -18.53
N SER A 119 -5.90 12.40 -17.96
CA SER A 119 -6.54 11.24 -17.40
C SER A 119 -7.25 10.49 -18.54
N ASN A 120 -6.79 9.26 -18.81
CA ASN A 120 -7.46 8.34 -19.72
C ASN A 120 -8.22 7.30 -18.90
N GLN A 121 -9.53 7.30 -19.00
CA GLN A 121 -10.38 6.40 -18.22
C GLN A 121 -10.17 4.93 -18.61
N LYS A 122 -10.05 4.63 -19.90
CA LYS A 122 -9.81 3.27 -20.39
C LYS A 122 -8.46 2.71 -19.91
N ASP A 123 -7.41 3.54 -19.94
CA ASP A 123 -6.09 3.15 -19.42
C ASP A 123 -6.12 2.94 -17.91
N PHE A 124 -6.87 3.77 -17.20
CA PHE A 124 -7.06 3.60 -15.76
C PHE A 124 -7.82 2.32 -15.42
N GLU A 125 -8.87 1.98 -16.16
CA GLU A 125 -9.60 0.72 -16.00
C GLU A 125 -8.71 -0.48 -16.27
N ASN A 126 -7.94 -0.46 -17.38
CA ASN A 126 -6.98 -1.50 -17.69
C ASN A 126 -5.92 -1.66 -16.58
N TYR A 127 -5.39 -0.55 -16.09
CA TYR A 127 -4.44 -0.55 -14.97
C TYR A 127 -5.05 -1.20 -13.73
N CYS A 128 -6.26 -0.82 -13.33
CA CYS A 128 -6.92 -1.43 -12.17
C CYS A 128 -7.22 -2.92 -12.37
N ASN A 129 -7.58 -3.33 -13.59
CA ASN A 129 -7.90 -4.73 -13.89
C ASN A 129 -6.67 -5.66 -13.80
N THR A 130 -5.47 -5.12 -13.90
CA THR A 130 -4.20 -5.89 -13.89
C THR A 130 -3.40 -5.76 -12.61
N GLN A 131 -3.85 -4.94 -11.64
CA GLN A 131 -3.11 -4.66 -10.42
C GLN A 131 -3.83 -5.19 -9.18
N THR A 132 -3.03 -5.61 -8.21
CA THR A 132 -3.44 -5.70 -6.81
C THR A 132 -2.77 -4.56 -6.05
N PHE A 133 -3.53 -3.85 -5.22
CA PHE A 133 -3.00 -2.75 -4.43
C PHE A 133 -2.67 -3.21 -3.02
N VAL A 134 -1.47 -2.88 -2.57
CA VAL A 134 -1.10 -2.90 -1.15
C VAL A 134 -1.44 -1.52 -0.61
N ILE A 135 -2.52 -1.39 0.15
CA ILE A 135 -2.90 -0.11 0.75
C ILE A 135 -2.34 -0.05 2.16
N ALA A 136 -1.49 0.96 2.42
CA ALA A 136 -0.91 1.23 3.73
C ALA A 136 -1.57 2.47 4.34
N SER A 137 -2.36 2.30 5.40
CA SER A 137 -2.93 3.42 6.15
C SER A 137 -1.92 3.95 7.14
N VAL A 138 -1.45 5.18 6.92
CA VAL A 138 -0.53 5.91 7.80
C VAL A 138 -1.23 6.98 8.65
N VAL A 139 -2.56 6.97 8.68
CA VAL A 139 -3.38 7.94 9.43
C VAL A 139 -3.02 7.95 10.91
N LYS A 140 -2.74 6.78 11.47
CA LYS A 140 -2.37 6.59 12.89
C LYS A 140 -0.90 6.24 13.06
N PHE A 141 -0.02 6.73 12.14
CA PHE A 141 1.41 6.49 12.30
C PHE A 141 1.86 6.87 13.73
N PRO A 142 2.67 6.04 14.41
CA PRO A 142 3.51 4.95 13.92
C PRO A 142 2.80 3.60 13.71
N VAL A 143 1.53 3.48 13.98
CA VAL A 143 0.75 2.29 13.65
C VAL A 143 0.31 2.34 12.19
N VAL A 144 0.78 1.41 11.38
CA VAL A 144 0.44 1.30 9.96
C VAL A 144 -0.40 0.04 9.74
N LYS A 145 -1.60 0.21 9.18
CA LYS A 145 -2.44 -0.91 8.74
C LYS A 145 -2.23 -1.15 7.26
N PHE A 146 -1.94 -2.38 6.88
CA PHE A 146 -1.83 -2.80 5.49
C PHE A 146 -3.04 -3.62 5.08
N LYS A 147 -3.45 -3.50 3.83
CA LYS A 147 -4.50 -4.31 3.23
C LYS A 147 -4.24 -4.55 1.76
N LEU A 148 -4.41 -5.80 1.32
CA LEU A 148 -4.44 -6.14 -0.10
C LEU A 148 -5.86 -5.93 -0.64
N VAL A 149 -5.94 -5.24 -1.75
CA VAL A 149 -7.22 -4.97 -2.40
C VAL A 149 -7.05 -5.10 -3.90
N SER A 150 -7.90 -5.91 -4.54
CA SER A 150 -7.87 -6.01 -5.99
C SER A 150 -8.24 -4.68 -6.65
N GLY A 151 -7.56 -4.34 -7.73
CA GLY A 151 -7.88 -3.12 -8.46
C GLY A 151 -9.27 -3.13 -9.07
N LYS A 152 -9.81 -4.32 -9.42
CA LYS A 152 -11.20 -4.47 -9.87
C LYS A 152 -12.20 -4.04 -8.80
N TYR A 153 -11.97 -4.45 -7.55
CA TYR A 153 -12.81 -4.03 -6.43
C TYR A 153 -12.74 -2.52 -6.20
N LEU A 154 -11.52 -1.96 -6.21
CA LEU A 154 -11.33 -0.52 -6.03
C LEU A 154 -12.01 0.27 -7.15
N LEU A 155 -11.87 -0.16 -8.39
CA LEU A 155 -12.51 0.49 -9.54
C LEU A 155 -14.04 0.45 -9.44
N LYS A 156 -14.60 -0.69 -9.04
CA LYS A 156 -16.06 -0.84 -8.85
C LYS A 156 -16.58 0.06 -7.74
N THR A 157 -15.85 0.13 -6.62
CA THR A 157 -16.29 0.88 -5.43
C THR A 157 -15.99 2.38 -5.54
N PHE A 158 -14.88 2.74 -6.18
CA PHE A 158 -14.37 4.10 -6.30
C PHE A 158 -13.99 4.43 -7.76
N PRO A 159 -14.96 4.55 -8.68
CA PRO A 159 -14.69 4.66 -10.12
C PRO A 159 -13.84 5.88 -10.49
N ASN A 160 -13.81 6.91 -9.66
CA ASN A 160 -12.99 8.10 -9.86
C ASN A 160 -11.52 7.91 -9.49
N GLY A 161 -11.12 6.74 -8.98
CA GLY A 161 -9.74 6.46 -8.58
C GLY A 161 -9.27 7.18 -7.32
N LYS A 162 -10.23 7.66 -6.48
CA LYS A 162 -9.94 8.37 -5.23
C LYS A 162 -10.79 7.82 -4.10
N ILE A 163 -10.19 7.67 -2.92
CA ILE A 163 -10.86 7.28 -1.67
C ILE A 163 -10.72 8.45 -0.70
N LYS A 164 -11.84 8.98 -0.26
CA LYS A 164 -11.89 10.12 0.67
C LYS A 164 -11.58 9.67 2.10
N PRO A 165 -11.15 10.58 3.00
CA PRO A 165 -10.88 10.22 4.40
C PRO A 165 -12.04 9.51 5.10
N LYS A 166 -13.27 9.95 4.88
CA LYS A 166 -14.48 9.36 5.46
C LYS A 166 -14.81 7.94 4.96
N GLU A 167 -14.16 7.51 3.89
CA GLU A 167 -14.33 6.19 3.27
C GLU A 167 -13.24 5.20 3.74
N HIS A 168 -12.38 5.61 4.71
CA HIS A 168 -11.32 4.78 5.26
C HIS A 168 -11.82 3.41 5.72
N ASP A 169 -12.95 3.38 6.43
CA ASP A 169 -13.48 2.16 7.03
C ASP A 169 -14.08 1.18 6.02
N ILE A 170 -14.34 1.63 4.78
CA ILE A 170 -14.68 0.71 3.67
C ILE A 170 -13.47 -0.16 3.32
N ILE A 171 -12.26 0.42 3.41
CA ILE A 171 -11.01 -0.32 3.15
C ILE A 171 -10.53 -1.02 4.42
N PHE A 172 -10.60 -0.37 5.57
CA PHE A 172 -10.10 -0.86 6.85
C PHE A 172 -11.23 -0.98 7.87
N PRO A 173 -12.16 -1.94 7.73
CA PRO A 173 -13.20 -2.17 8.71
C PRO A 173 -12.58 -2.53 10.07
N PHE A 174 -13.30 -2.21 11.14
CA PHE A 174 -12.91 -2.47 12.52
C PHE A 174 -12.83 -3.96 12.82
#